data_ac736085da840674ad499f5a5a663161
#
_entry.id   ac736085da840674ad499f5a5a663161
#
_cell.length_a   1.000
_cell.length_b   1.000
_cell.length_c   1.000
_cell.angle_alpha   90.00
_cell.angle_beta   90.00
_cell.angle_gamma   90.00
#
_symmetry.space_group_name_H-M   'P 1'
#
loop_
_entity.id
_entity.type
_entity.pdbx_description
1 polymer ?
#
loop_
_entity_poly.entity_id
_entity_poly.type
_entity_poly.pdbx_seq_one_letter_code
_entity_poly.pdbx_strand_id
1 'polypeptide(L)'
;KYSFKFYQGFKYAYQLHDMMTSSEWLNLLTQEAEMGGPSVPAAARGAAYLESQMGTTDWQKEGLRDMAGITNVQMSVSGGRKETKYFISAAYTKDEGVMLQNSLDKLNFRTKLDAKLSNIVSVGVNLSGTYTKTERPKNNFIDFYRTPSFLPVYHNDWSTEMTGYSGFARGSHFNNIMTPTGTPD
;
A
#
# COMPACT_ATOMS: atom_id res chain seq x y z
N LYS A 1 -34.11 -13.86 14.36
CA LYS A 1 -33.27 -14.41 13.29
C LYS A 1 -31.86 -13.91 13.47
N TYR A 2 -30.89 -14.82 13.34
CA TYR A 2 -29.46 -14.49 13.36
C TYR A 2 -28.89 -14.76 11.98
N SER A 3 -27.95 -13.93 11.54
CA SER A 3 -27.21 -14.13 10.30
C SER A 3 -25.76 -13.83 10.57
N PHE A 4 -24.89 -14.72 10.10
CA PHE A 4 -23.45 -14.57 10.09
C PHE A 4 -22.97 -14.79 8.66
N LYS A 5 -22.12 -13.90 8.17
CA LYS A 5 -21.47 -14.02 6.87
C LYS A 5 -19.99 -13.78 7.06
N PHE A 6 -19.21 -14.64 6.48
CA PHE A 6 -17.76 -14.53 6.43
C PHE A 6 -17.31 -14.69 4.98
N TYR A 7 -16.44 -13.81 4.56
CA TYR A 7 -15.79 -13.87 3.26
C TYR A 7 -14.30 -13.60 3.45
N GLN A 8 -13.47 -14.40 2.80
CA GLN A 8 -12.04 -14.19 2.70
C GLN A 8 -11.61 -14.41 1.25
N GLY A 9 -10.80 -13.51 0.75
CA GLY A 9 -10.23 -13.56 -0.58
C GLY A 9 -8.79 -13.09 -0.58
N PHE A 10 -8.12 -13.32 -1.70
CA PHE A 10 -6.74 -12.93 -1.90
C PHE A 10 -6.61 -12.22 -3.24
N LYS A 11 -5.70 -11.26 -3.28
CA LYS A 11 -5.33 -10.48 -4.45
C LYS A 11 -3.83 -10.61 -4.66
N TYR A 12 -3.39 -10.64 -5.88
CA TYR A 12 -1.99 -10.64 -6.26
C TYR A 12 -1.77 -9.80 -7.51
N ALA A 13 -0.54 -9.33 -7.71
CA ALA A 13 -0.17 -8.67 -8.94
C ALA A 13 -0.08 -9.72 -10.06
N TYR A 14 -1.02 -9.66 -10.96
CA TYR A 14 -1.17 -10.66 -12.03
C TYR A 14 -0.07 -10.55 -13.09
N GLN A 15 0.40 -9.34 -13.37
CA GLN A 15 1.42 -9.09 -14.38
C GLN A 15 2.37 -8.00 -13.89
N LEU A 16 3.65 -8.32 -13.84
CA LEU A 16 4.72 -7.37 -13.57
C LEU A 16 5.39 -7.03 -14.90
N HIS A 17 5.97 -5.84 -14.97
CA HIS A 17 6.78 -5.44 -16.11
C HIS A 17 8.19 -6.00 -15.98
N ASP A 18 8.79 -6.31 -17.12
CA ASP A 18 10.20 -6.64 -17.18
C ASP A 18 11.00 -5.34 -16.97
N MET A 19 11.83 -5.33 -15.95
CA MET A 19 12.59 -4.15 -15.53
C MET A 19 14.03 -4.32 -15.92
N MET A 20 14.65 -3.19 -16.29
CA MET A 20 16.08 -3.18 -16.61
C MET A 20 16.90 -3.66 -15.42
N THR A 21 17.84 -4.53 -15.71
CA THR A 21 18.87 -4.94 -14.75
C THR A 21 19.86 -3.82 -14.49
N SER A 22 20.66 -3.92 -13.44
CA SER A 22 21.71 -2.95 -13.12
C SER A 22 22.71 -2.78 -14.27
N SER A 23 23.05 -3.86 -14.95
CA SER A 23 23.96 -3.84 -16.12
C SER A 23 23.35 -3.15 -17.33
N GLU A 24 22.07 -3.35 -17.60
CA GLU A 24 21.36 -2.68 -18.70
C GLU A 24 21.24 -1.18 -18.42
N TRP A 25 20.94 -0.79 -17.19
CA TRP A 25 20.96 0.61 -16.77
C TRP A 25 22.33 1.26 -16.99
N LEU A 26 23.41 0.58 -16.58
CA LEU A 26 24.77 1.09 -16.75
C LEU A 26 25.12 1.25 -18.23
N ASN A 27 24.75 0.30 -19.07
CA ASN A 27 24.93 0.36 -20.52
C ASN A 27 24.17 1.53 -21.12
N LEU A 28 22.92 1.76 -20.73
CA LEU A 28 22.12 2.88 -21.18
C LEU A 28 22.79 4.23 -20.82
N LEU A 29 23.23 4.39 -19.57
CA LEU A 29 23.91 5.60 -19.13
C LEU A 29 25.24 5.85 -19.87
N THR A 30 25.94 4.80 -20.22
CA THR A 30 27.19 4.89 -20.98
C THR A 30 26.92 5.33 -22.42
N GLN A 31 25.94 4.72 -23.09
CA GLN A 31 25.51 5.13 -24.45
C GLN A 31 25.01 6.56 -24.49
N GLU A 32 24.22 6.97 -23.51
CA GLU A 32 23.72 8.35 -23.43
C GLU A 32 24.88 9.36 -23.32
N ALA A 33 25.89 9.03 -22.51
CA ALA A 33 27.08 9.86 -22.38
C ALA A 33 27.91 9.95 -23.68
N GLU A 34 28.03 8.84 -24.44
CA GLU A 34 28.73 8.80 -25.72
C GLU A 34 28.02 9.60 -26.82
N MET A 35 26.69 9.62 -26.79
CA MET A 35 25.88 10.39 -27.74
C MET A 35 25.81 11.89 -27.42
N GLY A 36 26.53 12.36 -26.39
CA GLY A 36 26.51 13.77 -25.98
C GLY A 36 25.20 14.22 -25.34
N GLY A 37 24.44 13.28 -24.81
CA GLY A 37 23.27 13.54 -23.99
C GLY A 37 23.61 14.39 -22.75
N PRO A 38 22.63 14.85 -21.96
CA PRO A 38 22.87 15.61 -20.77
C PRO A 38 23.81 14.79 -19.89
N SER A 39 25.05 15.28 -19.77
CA SER A 39 26.16 14.52 -19.21
C SER A 39 25.82 14.06 -17.79
N VAL A 40 25.51 12.78 -17.64
CA VAL A 40 25.54 12.16 -16.34
C VAL A 40 26.96 12.34 -15.80
N PRO A 41 27.18 13.04 -14.70
CA PRO A 41 28.53 13.31 -14.19
C PRO A 41 29.32 12.01 -14.09
N ALA A 42 30.60 12.04 -14.43
CA ALA A 42 31.48 10.85 -14.40
C ALA A 42 31.43 10.12 -13.03
N ALA A 43 31.28 10.89 -11.98
CA ALA A 43 31.12 10.36 -10.63
C ALA A 43 29.79 9.59 -10.44
N ALA A 44 28.69 10.02 -11.06
CA ALA A 44 27.43 9.27 -11.00
C ALA A 44 27.50 7.95 -11.78
N ARG A 45 28.26 7.94 -12.89
CA ARG A 45 28.53 6.69 -13.63
C ARG A 45 29.40 5.74 -12.83
N GLY A 46 30.39 6.26 -12.10
CA GLY A 46 31.21 5.45 -11.21
C GLY A 46 30.40 4.87 -10.06
N ALA A 47 29.51 5.66 -9.46
CA ALA A 47 28.60 5.18 -8.42
C ALA A 47 27.64 4.09 -8.98
N ALA A 48 27.05 4.32 -10.14
CA ALA A 48 26.20 3.34 -10.80
C ALA A 48 26.93 2.04 -11.13
N TYR A 49 28.21 2.14 -11.52
CA TYR A 49 29.04 0.96 -11.74
C TYR A 49 29.26 0.17 -10.45
N LEU A 50 29.64 0.84 -9.37
CA LEU A 50 29.85 0.19 -8.08
C LEU A 50 28.58 -0.46 -7.57
N GLU A 51 27.46 0.25 -7.62
CA GLU A 51 26.15 -0.28 -7.21
C GLU A 51 25.71 -1.46 -8.10
N SER A 52 25.99 -1.43 -9.40
CA SER A 52 25.69 -2.53 -10.30
C SER A 52 26.45 -3.83 -9.96
N GLN A 53 27.58 -3.75 -9.28
CA GLN A 53 28.33 -4.91 -8.78
C GLN A 53 27.67 -5.53 -7.53
N MET A 54 26.82 -4.79 -6.85
CA MET A 54 26.12 -5.25 -5.65
C MET A 54 24.84 -6.05 -5.97
N GLY A 55 24.42 -6.07 -7.22
CA GLY A 55 23.24 -6.81 -7.66
C GLY A 55 22.19 -5.95 -8.35
N THR A 56 21.05 -6.52 -8.57
CA THR A 56 19.90 -5.88 -9.22
C THR A 56 18.72 -5.90 -8.25
N THR A 57 18.18 -4.73 -7.94
CA THR A 57 16.97 -4.59 -7.13
C THR A 57 15.74 -4.59 -8.02
N ASP A 58 14.84 -5.52 -7.81
CA ASP A 58 13.52 -5.52 -8.43
C ASP A 58 12.55 -4.71 -7.58
N TRP A 59 12.44 -3.43 -7.87
CA TRP A 59 11.60 -2.50 -7.11
C TRP A 59 10.13 -2.86 -7.11
N GLN A 60 9.64 -3.59 -8.11
CA GLN A 60 8.27 -4.06 -8.12
C GLN A 60 8.05 -5.12 -7.03
N LYS A 61 8.97 -6.07 -6.91
CA LYS A 61 8.91 -7.09 -5.85
C LYS A 61 9.06 -6.49 -4.46
N GLU A 62 9.96 -5.52 -4.31
CA GLU A 62 10.17 -4.85 -3.03
C GLU A 62 8.96 -3.98 -2.61
N GLY A 63 8.25 -3.39 -3.56
CA GLY A 63 7.11 -2.52 -3.29
C GLY A 63 5.75 -3.20 -3.29
N LEU A 64 5.67 -4.44 -3.73
CA LEU A 64 4.43 -5.20 -3.82
C LEU A 64 4.41 -6.36 -2.82
N ARG A 65 3.21 -6.74 -2.40
CA ARG A 65 2.98 -7.97 -1.67
C ARG A 65 2.78 -9.11 -2.67
N ASP A 66 3.34 -10.26 -2.39
CA ASP A 66 3.06 -11.47 -3.17
C ASP A 66 1.57 -11.79 -3.13
N MET A 67 0.97 -11.57 -1.98
CA MET A 67 -0.46 -11.80 -1.75
C MET A 67 -1.03 -10.80 -0.76
N ALA A 68 -2.10 -10.14 -1.15
CA ALA A 68 -2.86 -9.21 -0.30
C ALA A 68 -4.22 -9.82 0.06
N GLY A 69 -4.57 -9.75 1.32
CA GLY A 69 -5.80 -10.33 1.85
C GLY A 69 -6.98 -9.38 1.81
N ILE A 70 -8.18 -9.92 1.61
CA ILE A 70 -9.43 -9.25 1.90
C ILE A 70 -10.25 -10.12 2.83
N THR A 71 -10.70 -9.55 3.94
CA THR A 71 -11.54 -10.24 4.92
C THR A 71 -12.77 -9.39 5.19
N ASN A 72 -13.94 -10.02 5.14
CA ASN A 72 -15.20 -9.39 5.51
C ASN A 72 -15.96 -10.29 6.47
N VAL A 73 -16.36 -9.72 7.60
CA VAL A 73 -17.17 -10.39 8.62
C VAL A 73 -18.41 -9.56 8.85
N GLN A 74 -19.57 -10.18 8.73
CA GLN A 74 -20.84 -9.50 8.98
C GLN A 74 -21.71 -10.33 9.90
N MET A 75 -22.23 -9.69 10.92
CA MET A 75 -23.19 -10.27 11.85
C MET A 75 -24.46 -9.43 11.89
N SER A 76 -25.61 -10.09 11.96
CA SER A 76 -26.86 -9.38 12.18
C SER A 76 -27.83 -10.20 13.02
N VAL A 77 -28.61 -9.46 13.78
CA VAL A 77 -29.69 -9.98 14.61
C VAL A 77 -30.95 -9.21 14.30
N SER A 78 -32.03 -9.90 14.02
CA SER A 78 -33.33 -9.29 13.85
C SER A 78 -34.40 -10.09 14.58
N GLY A 79 -35.34 -9.38 15.12
CA GLY A 79 -36.44 -9.98 15.83
C GLY A 79 -37.58 -8.98 16.04
N GLY A 80 -38.61 -9.43 16.74
CA GLY A 80 -39.71 -8.58 17.12
C GLY A 80 -41.03 -9.33 17.21
N ARG A 81 -42.02 -8.60 17.68
CA ARG A 81 -43.44 -8.98 17.73
C ARG A 81 -44.24 -7.97 16.91
N LYS A 82 -45.57 -8.11 16.90
CA LYS A 82 -46.45 -7.21 16.14
C LYS A 82 -46.21 -5.71 16.42
N GLU A 83 -45.85 -5.38 17.68
CA GLU A 83 -45.72 -4.01 18.14
C GLU A 83 -44.27 -3.51 18.19
N THR A 84 -43.30 -4.39 18.15
CA THR A 84 -41.89 -3.99 18.23
C THR A 84 -41.06 -4.86 17.28
N LYS A 85 -40.26 -4.21 16.45
CA LYS A 85 -39.29 -4.85 15.55
C LYS A 85 -37.94 -4.23 15.75
N TYR A 86 -36.92 -5.06 15.78
CA TYR A 86 -35.53 -4.60 15.87
C TYR A 86 -34.64 -5.30 14.86
N PHE A 87 -33.64 -4.59 14.44
CA PHE A 87 -32.54 -5.08 13.61
C PHE A 87 -31.25 -4.44 14.10
N ILE A 88 -30.24 -5.27 14.34
CA ILE A 88 -28.89 -4.83 14.72
C ILE A 88 -27.94 -5.56 13.79
N SER A 89 -26.97 -4.84 13.23
CA SER A 89 -25.91 -5.40 12.42
C SER A 89 -24.58 -4.74 12.66
N ALA A 90 -23.52 -5.53 12.58
CA ALA A 90 -22.15 -5.05 12.56
C ALA A 90 -21.42 -5.75 11.41
N ALA A 91 -20.57 -5.01 10.72
CA ALA A 91 -19.74 -5.53 9.65
C ALA A 91 -18.32 -4.95 9.76
N TYR A 92 -17.34 -5.82 9.69
CA TYR A 92 -15.94 -5.45 9.64
C TYR A 92 -15.35 -5.90 8.31
N THR A 93 -14.64 -4.99 7.66
CA THR A 93 -13.92 -5.26 6.42
C THR A 93 -12.48 -4.84 6.60
N LYS A 94 -11.56 -5.76 6.38
CA LYS A 94 -10.13 -5.49 6.21
C LYS A 94 -9.77 -5.79 4.77
N ASP A 95 -9.25 -4.81 4.07
CA ASP A 95 -8.83 -4.92 2.67
C ASP A 95 -7.39 -4.44 2.53
N GLU A 96 -6.50 -5.35 2.23
CA GLU A 96 -5.10 -5.05 1.97
C GLU A 96 -4.89 -4.83 0.47
N GLY A 97 -4.17 -3.77 0.13
CA GLY A 97 -3.74 -3.50 -1.24
C GLY A 97 -2.54 -4.35 -1.64
N VAL A 98 -2.36 -4.56 -2.93
CA VAL A 98 -1.19 -5.25 -3.48
C VAL A 98 0.08 -4.42 -3.24
N MET A 99 0.00 -3.09 -3.25
CA MET A 99 1.11 -2.24 -2.82
C MET A 99 1.29 -2.32 -1.30
N LEU A 100 2.55 -2.32 -0.85
CA LEU A 100 2.86 -2.16 0.58
C LEU A 100 2.29 -0.84 1.11
N GLN A 101 2.00 -0.78 2.41
CA GLN A 101 1.40 0.39 3.08
C GLN A 101 0.05 0.84 2.48
N ASN A 102 -0.64 -0.05 1.78
CA ASN A 102 -2.00 0.20 1.30
C ASN A 102 -2.96 -0.74 2.03
N SER A 103 -3.81 -0.18 2.88
CA SER A 103 -4.81 -0.96 3.61
C SER A 103 -6.04 -0.13 3.95
N LEU A 104 -7.16 -0.80 4.05
CA LEU A 104 -8.44 -0.26 4.44
C LEU A 104 -9.04 -1.12 5.55
N ASP A 105 -9.25 -0.54 6.71
CA ASP A 105 -10.04 -1.11 7.80
C ASP A 105 -11.35 -0.34 7.92
N LYS A 106 -12.46 -1.04 7.81
CA LYS A 106 -13.79 -0.44 7.86
C LYS A 106 -14.70 -1.20 8.82
N LEU A 107 -15.23 -0.49 9.79
CA LEU A 107 -16.24 -0.98 10.71
C LEU A 107 -17.56 -0.26 10.45
N ASN A 108 -18.61 -1.00 10.17
CA ASN A 108 -19.96 -0.48 10.01
C ASN A 108 -20.84 -1.04 11.10
N PHE A 109 -21.70 -0.20 11.62
CA PHE A 109 -22.68 -0.62 12.57
C PHE A 109 -24.03 0.00 12.21
N ARG A 110 -25.12 -0.74 12.38
CA ARG A 110 -26.47 -0.28 12.12
C ARG A 110 -27.44 -0.88 13.11
N THR A 111 -28.27 -0.04 13.67
CA THR A 111 -29.38 -0.43 14.55
C THR A 111 -30.67 0.22 14.06
N LYS A 112 -31.71 -0.57 13.96
CA LYS A 112 -33.05 -0.12 13.65
C LYS A 112 -34.02 -0.68 14.70
N LEU A 113 -34.84 0.19 15.26
CA LEU A 113 -35.90 -0.17 16.20
C LEU A 113 -37.17 0.53 15.74
N ASP A 114 -38.23 -0.23 15.54
CA ASP A 114 -39.58 0.26 15.27
C ASP A 114 -40.49 -0.25 16.39
N ALA A 115 -41.13 0.64 17.11
CA ALA A 115 -42.04 0.31 18.20
C ALA A 115 -43.41 1.05 18.03
N LYS A 116 -44.48 0.29 18.12
CA LYS A 116 -45.83 0.83 18.16
C LYS A 116 -46.24 1.00 19.62
N LEU A 117 -46.29 2.24 20.08
CA LEU A 117 -46.62 2.58 21.47
C LEU A 117 -48.10 2.54 21.76
N SER A 118 -48.90 2.90 20.74
CA SER A 118 -50.36 2.84 20.81
C SER A 118 -50.94 2.66 19.41
N ASN A 119 -52.24 2.60 19.28
CA ASN A 119 -52.92 2.54 17.97
C ASN A 119 -52.71 3.82 17.14
N ILE A 120 -52.27 4.89 17.77
CA ILE A 120 -52.10 6.22 17.15
C ILE A 120 -50.62 6.59 17.05
N VAL A 121 -49.76 6.05 17.93
CA VAL A 121 -48.35 6.46 18.06
C VAL A 121 -47.40 5.32 17.74
N SER A 122 -46.51 5.55 16.78
CA SER A 122 -45.39 4.67 16.46
C SER A 122 -44.08 5.46 16.52
N VAL A 123 -43.04 4.83 17.05
CA VAL A 123 -41.70 5.42 17.16
C VAL A 123 -40.73 4.54 16.41
N GLY A 124 -39.91 5.15 15.55
CA GLY A 124 -38.84 4.49 14.83
C GLY A 124 -37.50 5.17 15.11
N VAL A 125 -36.50 4.38 15.41
CA VAL A 125 -35.11 4.81 15.56
C VAL A 125 -34.23 4.05 14.57
N ASN A 126 -33.44 4.79 13.79
CA ASN A 126 -32.48 4.23 12.86
C ASN A 126 -31.13 4.93 13.08
N LEU A 127 -30.18 4.19 13.63
CA LEU A 127 -28.82 4.65 13.88
C LEU A 127 -27.84 3.86 13.00
N SER A 128 -26.93 4.56 12.37
CA SER A 128 -25.84 3.92 11.62
C SER A 128 -24.55 4.70 11.85
N GLY A 129 -23.47 3.97 12.00
CA GLY A 129 -22.13 4.52 12.14
C GLY A 129 -21.15 3.75 11.26
N THR A 130 -20.17 4.49 10.77
CA THR A 130 -19.05 3.92 10.01
C THR A 130 -17.75 4.51 10.52
N TYR A 131 -16.81 3.63 10.86
CA TYR A 131 -15.45 4.01 11.14
C TYR A 131 -14.57 3.45 10.03
N THR A 132 -13.71 4.29 9.46
CA THR A 132 -12.80 3.88 8.38
C THR A 132 -11.40 4.37 8.69
N LYS A 133 -10.44 3.45 8.70
CA LYS A 133 -9.01 3.73 8.73
C LYS A 133 -8.42 3.32 7.39
N THR A 134 -7.77 4.25 6.71
CA THR A 134 -7.12 4.00 5.42
C THR A 134 -5.64 4.35 5.55
N GLU A 135 -4.79 3.41 5.22
CA GLU A 135 -3.37 3.64 5.01
C GLU A 135 -3.13 3.72 3.51
N ARG A 136 -2.41 4.74 3.08
CA ARG A 136 -2.07 4.93 1.67
C ARG A 136 -0.57 5.03 1.51
N PRO A 137 0.02 4.37 0.52
CA PRO A 137 1.43 4.53 0.23
C PRO A 137 1.71 5.98 -0.11
N LYS A 138 2.84 6.49 0.34
CA LYS A 138 3.28 7.85 0.03
C LYS A 138 3.71 8.01 -1.44
N ASN A 139 4.07 6.90 -2.08
CA ASN A 139 4.62 6.86 -3.42
C ASN A 139 3.62 6.30 -4.41
N ASN A 140 3.75 6.73 -5.65
CA ASN A 140 2.97 6.21 -6.77
C ASN A 140 3.65 4.95 -7.32
N PHE A 141 2.84 4.09 -7.94
CA PHE A 141 3.35 2.90 -8.60
C PHE A 141 4.39 3.20 -9.70
N ILE A 142 4.29 4.37 -10.33
CA ILE A 142 5.23 4.84 -11.34
C ILE A 142 6.65 5.05 -10.79
N ASP A 143 6.81 5.27 -9.49
CA ASP A 143 8.12 5.48 -8.87
C ASP A 143 8.95 4.19 -8.89
N PHE A 144 8.31 3.01 -8.89
CA PHE A 144 9.01 1.74 -9.05
C PHE A 144 9.68 1.60 -10.43
N TYR A 145 9.07 2.16 -11.49
CA TYR A 145 9.62 2.14 -12.83
C TYR A 145 10.73 3.17 -13.04
N ARG A 146 10.67 4.27 -12.31
CA ARG A 146 11.64 5.35 -12.43
C ARG A 146 12.89 5.14 -11.59
N THR A 147 12.81 4.23 -10.64
CA THR A 147 13.91 3.97 -9.73
C THR A 147 14.90 3.02 -10.39
N PRO A 148 16.17 3.42 -10.54
CA PRO A 148 17.18 2.55 -11.11
C PRO A 148 17.39 1.28 -10.31
N SER A 149 17.52 0.16 -11.00
CA SER A 149 17.67 -1.16 -10.38
C SER A 149 19.03 -1.40 -9.73
N PHE A 150 20.03 -0.57 -10.03
CA PHE A 150 21.33 -0.64 -9.39
C PHE A 150 21.35 -0.06 -7.97
N LEU A 151 20.29 0.60 -7.55
CA LEU A 151 20.20 1.15 -6.21
C LEU A 151 19.74 0.07 -5.22
N PRO A 152 20.44 -0.08 -4.08
CA PRO A 152 20.06 -1.07 -3.09
C PRO A 152 18.84 -0.63 -2.28
N VAL A 153 18.09 -1.59 -1.75
CA VAL A 153 16.93 -1.35 -0.87
C VAL A 153 17.35 -0.63 0.42
N TYR A 154 18.49 -1.02 0.96
CA TYR A 154 19.05 -0.45 2.19
C TYR A 154 20.43 0.13 1.92
N HIS A 155 20.67 1.35 2.40
CA HIS A 155 22.00 1.91 2.39
C HIS A 155 22.81 1.30 3.53
N ASN A 156 23.96 0.74 3.19
CA ASN A 156 24.97 0.40 4.17
C ASN A 156 25.75 1.67 4.57
N ASP A 157 26.22 1.75 5.81
CA ASP A 157 26.92 2.92 6.33
C ASP A 157 28.12 3.38 5.48
N TRP A 158 28.77 2.43 4.80
CA TRP A 158 29.89 2.75 3.91
C TRP A 158 29.47 3.45 2.61
N SER A 159 28.21 3.30 2.15
CA SER A 159 27.71 3.99 0.97
C SER A 159 27.54 5.50 1.22
N THR A 160 27.36 5.89 2.46
CA THR A 160 27.27 7.29 2.89
C THR A 160 28.63 7.99 2.89
N GLU A 161 29.70 7.29 3.18
CA GLU A 161 31.05 7.85 3.16
C GLU A 161 31.63 7.98 1.75
N MET A 162 31.39 7.01 0.88
CA MET A 162 31.82 7.04 -0.53
C MET A 162 31.05 8.03 -1.39
N THR A 163 29.83 8.33 -0.98
CA THR A 163 28.97 9.07 -1.90
C THR A 163 29.16 10.55 -1.69
N GLY A 164 29.87 11.20 -0.97
CA GLY A 164 29.92 12.66 -1.11
C GLY A 164 28.84 13.19 -2.08
N TYR A 165 28.06 12.27 -2.63
CA TYR A 165 26.99 12.34 -3.61
C TYR A 165 25.63 12.45 -2.93
N SER A 166 25.50 13.55 -2.19
CA SER A 166 24.22 13.92 -1.62
C SER A 166 23.12 14.19 -2.68
N GLY A 167 23.46 14.15 -3.95
CA GLY A 167 22.54 14.47 -5.03
C GLY A 167 21.69 13.33 -5.56
N PHE A 168 22.22 12.10 -5.61
CA PHE A 168 21.47 10.96 -6.17
C PHE A 168 20.75 10.14 -5.08
N ALA A 169 21.40 9.90 -3.97
CA ALA A 169 20.78 9.20 -2.84
C ALA A 169 19.80 10.09 -2.03
N ARG A 170 19.89 11.40 -2.17
CA ARG A 170 18.95 12.39 -1.61
C ARG A 170 17.89 12.88 -2.60
N GLY A 171 17.83 12.37 -3.80
CA GLY A 171 16.67 12.58 -4.64
C GLY A 171 15.45 12.12 -3.86
N SER A 172 14.68 13.05 -3.38
CA SER A 172 13.53 13.00 -2.47
C SER A 172 12.53 11.84 -2.63
N HIS A 173 12.71 11.00 -3.63
CA HIS A 173 11.86 9.85 -3.89
C HIS A 173 12.32 8.60 -3.13
N PHE A 174 13.63 8.42 -2.92
CA PHE A 174 14.20 7.20 -2.38
C PHE A 174 13.92 6.98 -0.89
N ASN A 175 14.12 8.02 -0.08
CA ASN A 175 13.84 7.96 1.35
C ASN A 175 12.36 7.74 1.67
N ASN A 176 11.48 7.91 0.70
CA ASN A 176 10.04 7.76 0.89
C ASN A 176 9.51 6.36 0.54
N ILE A 177 10.23 5.56 -0.26
CA ILE A 177 9.73 4.23 -0.67
C ILE A 177 9.88 3.23 0.46
N MET A 178 10.99 3.28 1.19
CA MET A 178 11.37 2.22 2.12
C MET A 178 11.54 2.67 3.57
N THR A 179 11.34 3.94 3.91
CA THR A 179 11.27 4.29 5.34
C THR A 179 9.97 3.72 5.92
N PRO A 180 10.04 2.74 6.81
CA PRO A 180 8.90 2.39 7.62
C PRO A 180 8.43 3.66 8.32
N THR A 181 7.18 4.02 8.16
CA THR A 181 6.55 5.01 9.03
C THR A 181 6.43 4.36 10.40
N GLY A 182 7.40 4.52 11.22
CA GLY A 182 7.47 3.95 12.55
C GLY A 182 8.89 3.56 12.89
N THR A 183 9.78 4.54 13.10
CA THR A 183 10.81 4.37 14.11
C THR A 183 10.08 4.33 15.44
N PRO A 184 10.21 3.27 16.23
CA PRO A 184 9.85 3.38 17.63
C PRO A 184 10.78 4.43 18.24
N ASP A 185 10.18 5.42 18.92
CA ASP A 185 10.88 6.32 19.83
C ASP A 185 11.59 5.54 20.92
#